data_ca4ebce199bd907a7bb607c3c8c31e91
#
_entry.id   ca4ebce199bd907a7bb607c3c8c31e91
#
_cell.length_a   1.000
_cell.length_b   1.000
_cell.length_c   1.000
_cell.angle_alpha   90.00
_cell.angle_beta   90.00
_cell.angle_gamma   90.00
#
_symmetry.space_group_name_H-M   'P 1'
#
loop_
_entity.id
_entity.type
_entity.pdbx_description
1 polymer ?
#
loop_
_entity_poly.entity_id
_entity_poly.type
_entity_poly.pdbx_seq_one_letter_code
_entity_poly.pdbx_strand_id
1 'polypeptide(L)'
;MENKESRIRLAGIIPMENGFAFMHRVGVQNHPIGDYYTFPGGGREGQETLEEGTIREIKEEFGIEVEVVRKLYEMENGEQNKKEYFFLCKYVAGEFGTGTGPEFSGDPKYAHRGKYMPEIISREDVEKITLLPFEIRDKFVDDIKQGRI
;
A
#
# COMPACT_ATOMS: atom_id res chain seq x y z
N MET A 1 -31.56 0.55 11.68
CA MET A 1 -30.69 1.35 10.81
C MET A 1 -29.23 1.03 11.11
N GLU A 2 -28.56 0.50 10.15
CA GLU A 2 -27.18 0.10 10.34
C GLU A 2 -26.26 1.31 10.38
N ASN A 3 -25.50 1.44 11.44
CA ASN A 3 -24.36 2.34 11.48
C ASN A 3 -23.26 1.74 10.62
N LYS A 4 -23.11 2.27 9.43
CA LYS A 4 -21.96 1.90 8.61
C LYS A 4 -20.74 2.57 9.19
N GLU A 5 -19.93 1.80 9.90
CA GLU A 5 -18.64 2.28 10.32
C GLU A 5 -17.79 2.62 9.09
N SER A 6 -17.02 3.70 9.17
CA SER A 6 -16.08 4.05 8.12
C SER A 6 -15.05 2.95 7.96
N ARG A 7 -14.87 2.50 6.74
CA ARG A 7 -13.78 1.58 6.44
C ARG A 7 -12.48 2.37 6.41
N ILE A 8 -11.48 1.86 7.10
CA ILE A 8 -10.17 2.48 7.15
C ILE A 8 -9.17 1.58 6.44
N ARG A 9 -8.52 2.12 5.41
CA ARG A 9 -7.40 1.47 4.75
C ARG A 9 -6.11 2.15 5.16
N LEU A 10 -5.11 1.33 5.48
CA LEU A 10 -3.80 1.78 5.94
C LEU A 10 -2.76 1.40 4.90
N ALA A 11 -1.89 2.33 4.55
CA ALA A 11 -0.85 2.08 3.56
C ALA A 11 0.48 2.67 4.01
N GLY A 12 1.56 2.05 3.58
CA GLY A 12 2.91 2.49 3.91
C GLY A 12 3.66 3.02 2.69
N ILE A 13 4.46 4.04 2.92
CA ILE A 13 5.41 4.57 1.96
C ILE A 13 6.77 4.24 2.52
N ILE A 14 7.48 3.32 1.86
CA ILE A 14 8.68 2.70 2.43
C ILE A 14 9.88 2.97 1.53
N PRO A 15 10.73 3.95 1.90
CA PRO A 15 12.00 4.12 1.20
C PRO A 15 12.88 2.89 1.41
N MET A 16 13.43 2.38 0.33
CA MET A 16 14.37 1.28 0.34
C MET A 16 15.68 1.78 -0.28
N GLU A 17 16.75 0.98 -0.20
CA GLU A 17 18.05 1.38 -0.69
C GLU A 17 18.04 1.94 -2.12
N ASN A 18 17.28 1.32 -3.00
CA ASN A 18 17.25 1.67 -4.42
C ASN A 18 15.90 2.22 -4.91
N GLY A 19 15.06 2.72 -4.00
CA GLY A 19 13.76 3.27 -4.40
C GLY A 19 12.71 3.15 -3.31
N PHE A 20 11.49 2.78 -3.72
CA PHE A 20 10.36 2.61 -2.80
C PHE A 20 9.71 1.26 -3.05
N ALA A 21 9.15 0.68 -1.99
CA ALA A 21 8.49 -0.61 -2.06
C ALA A 21 7.02 -0.47 -2.44
N PHE A 22 6.60 -1.18 -3.48
CA PHE A 22 5.22 -1.18 -3.96
C PHE A 22 4.71 -2.60 -4.15
N MET A 23 3.39 -2.73 -4.21
CA MET A 23 2.74 -3.96 -4.63
C MET A 23 2.31 -3.82 -6.09
N HIS A 24 2.84 -4.65 -6.97
CA HIS A 24 2.43 -4.71 -8.37
C HIS A 24 1.25 -5.67 -8.49
N ARG A 25 0.12 -5.16 -8.96
CA ARG A 25 -1.10 -5.93 -9.13
C ARG A 25 -1.28 -6.27 -10.60
N VAL A 26 -1.23 -7.55 -10.92
CA VAL A 26 -1.23 -8.06 -12.29
C VAL A 26 -2.39 -9.02 -12.50
N GLY A 27 -3.12 -8.84 -13.60
CA GLY A 27 -4.17 -9.75 -13.99
C GLY A 27 -5.44 -9.69 -13.12
N VAL A 28 -5.71 -8.53 -12.52
CA VAL A 28 -6.96 -8.35 -11.77
C VAL A 28 -8.13 -8.35 -12.74
N GLN A 29 -9.09 -9.27 -12.53
CA GLN A 29 -10.23 -9.41 -13.43
C GLN A 29 -11.12 -8.17 -13.44
N ASN A 30 -11.49 -7.74 -14.66
CA ASN A 30 -12.41 -6.63 -14.89
C ASN A 30 -11.94 -5.28 -14.29
N HIS A 31 -10.63 -5.14 -14.05
CA HIS A 31 -10.11 -3.87 -13.58
C HIS A 31 -10.02 -2.88 -14.76
N PRO A 32 -10.61 -1.68 -14.64
CA PRO A 32 -10.71 -0.75 -15.77
C PRO A 32 -9.35 -0.21 -16.25
N ILE A 33 -8.34 -0.21 -15.40
CA ILE A 33 -7.02 0.34 -15.72
C ILE A 33 -6.06 -0.76 -16.21
N GLY A 34 -6.34 -2.02 -15.92
CA GLY A 34 -5.42 -3.12 -16.19
C GLY A 34 -4.43 -3.32 -15.03
N ASP A 35 -3.18 -3.64 -15.34
CA ASP A 35 -2.16 -3.82 -14.31
C ASP A 35 -1.76 -2.48 -13.69
N TYR A 36 -1.48 -2.49 -12.40
CA TYR A 36 -1.17 -1.27 -11.68
C TYR A 36 -0.33 -1.56 -10.43
N TYR A 37 0.22 -0.50 -9.85
CA TYR A 37 0.95 -0.55 -8.59
C TYR A 37 0.15 0.13 -7.50
N THR A 38 0.32 -0.35 -6.25
CA THR A 38 -0.23 0.30 -5.07
C THR A 38 0.83 0.40 -3.98
N PHE A 39 0.62 1.34 -3.07
CA PHE A 39 1.35 1.29 -1.81
C PHE A 39 0.87 0.06 -1.02
N PRO A 40 1.78 -0.63 -0.31
CA PRO A 40 1.38 -1.80 0.50
C PRO A 40 0.42 -1.36 1.59
N GLY A 41 -0.58 -2.18 1.85
CA GLY A 41 -1.54 -1.87 2.89
C GLY A 41 -2.79 -2.71 2.82
N GLY A 42 -3.72 -2.39 3.69
CA GLY A 42 -5.00 -3.09 3.78
C GLY A 42 -5.88 -2.49 4.85
N GLY A 43 -6.96 -3.18 5.19
CA GLY A 43 -7.93 -2.72 6.15
C GLY A 43 -7.43 -2.78 7.59
N ARG A 44 -7.79 -1.77 8.37
CA ARG A 44 -7.59 -1.79 9.82
C ARG A 44 -8.39 -2.95 10.42
N GLU A 45 -7.81 -3.63 11.38
CA GLU A 45 -8.46 -4.73 12.08
C GLU A 45 -8.64 -4.43 13.57
N GLY A 46 -9.84 -4.71 14.09
CA GLY A 46 -10.13 -4.61 15.51
C GLY A 46 -9.83 -3.24 16.11
N GLN A 47 -9.15 -3.25 17.24
CA GLN A 47 -8.83 -2.04 18.02
C GLN A 47 -7.38 -1.57 17.84
N GLU A 48 -6.68 -2.08 16.82
CA GLU A 48 -5.31 -1.64 16.57
C GLU A 48 -5.26 -0.15 16.23
N THR A 49 -4.15 0.51 16.59
CA THR A 49 -3.94 1.88 16.15
C THR A 49 -3.68 1.90 14.65
N LEU A 50 -3.76 3.07 14.02
CA LEU A 50 -3.47 3.21 12.60
C LEU A 50 -2.03 2.80 12.29
N GLU A 51 -1.10 3.16 13.16
CA GLU A 51 0.32 2.80 13.03
C GLU A 51 0.54 1.29 13.16
N GLU A 52 -0.07 0.67 14.17
CA GLU A 52 0.01 -0.78 14.38
C GLU A 52 -0.52 -1.56 13.18
N GLY A 53 -1.66 -1.12 12.64
CA GLY A 53 -2.25 -1.75 11.46
C GLY A 53 -1.37 -1.62 10.22
N THR A 54 -0.74 -0.46 10.04
CA THR A 54 0.19 -0.24 8.94
C THR A 54 1.39 -1.18 9.03
N ILE A 55 1.98 -1.30 10.21
CA ILE A 55 3.11 -2.21 10.46
C ILE A 55 2.71 -3.67 10.18
N ARG A 56 1.54 -4.06 10.65
CA ARG A 56 1.01 -5.42 10.44
C ARG A 56 0.82 -5.72 8.96
N GLU A 57 0.16 -4.82 8.22
CA GLU A 57 -0.09 -5.00 6.79
C GLU A 57 1.20 -5.12 5.99
N ILE A 58 2.18 -4.29 6.28
CA ILE A 58 3.48 -4.34 5.60
C ILE A 58 4.19 -5.66 5.89
N LYS A 59 4.11 -6.15 7.11
CA LYS A 59 4.68 -7.45 7.49
C LYS A 59 4.01 -8.59 6.71
N GLU A 60 2.68 -8.57 6.62
CA GLU A 60 1.93 -9.58 5.89
C GLU A 60 2.23 -9.57 4.40
N GLU A 61 2.34 -8.39 3.80
CA GLU A 61 2.54 -8.26 2.36
C GLU A 61 3.98 -8.41 1.91
N PHE A 62 4.93 -7.87 2.66
CA PHE A 62 6.33 -7.83 2.24
C PHE A 62 7.28 -8.66 3.08
N GLY A 63 6.85 -9.12 4.26
CA GLY A 63 7.71 -9.88 5.17
C GLY A 63 8.75 -9.04 5.89
N ILE A 64 8.62 -7.71 5.86
CA ILE A 64 9.58 -6.82 6.50
C ILE A 64 8.96 -6.13 7.72
N GLU A 65 9.84 -5.70 8.63
CA GLU A 65 9.46 -4.89 9.78
C GLU A 65 9.82 -3.44 9.51
N VAL A 66 8.89 -2.55 9.84
CA VAL A 66 9.08 -1.11 9.67
C VAL A 66 8.69 -0.36 10.94
N GLU A 67 9.19 0.86 11.06
CA GLU A 67 8.73 1.84 12.04
C GLU A 67 7.95 2.91 11.29
N VAL A 68 6.84 3.35 11.85
CA VAL A 68 6.08 4.48 11.30
C VAL A 68 6.75 5.77 11.73
N VAL A 69 7.10 6.61 10.77
CA VAL A 69 7.74 7.91 11.01
C VAL A 69 6.68 9.00 11.18
N ARG A 70 5.78 9.14 10.20
CA ARG A 70 4.71 10.14 10.23
C ARG A 70 3.67 9.87 9.15
N LYS A 71 2.48 10.44 9.31
CA LYS A 71 1.47 10.42 8.27
C LYS A 71 1.84 11.43 7.18
N LEU A 72 1.84 10.98 5.92
CA LEU A 72 2.10 11.86 4.78
C LEU A 72 0.81 12.32 4.11
N TYR A 73 -0.10 11.40 3.87
CA TYR A 73 -1.32 11.69 3.11
C TYR A 73 -2.53 11.04 3.75
N GLU A 74 -3.67 11.63 3.44
CA GLU A 74 -4.97 11.15 3.86
C GLU A 74 -5.96 11.40 2.74
N MET A 75 -6.80 10.43 2.43
CA MET A 75 -7.89 10.61 1.48
C MET A 75 -9.17 10.06 2.05
N GLU A 76 -10.27 10.66 1.60
CA GLU A 76 -11.58 10.26 2.02
C GLU A 76 -12.46 10.05 0.80
N ASN A 77 -13.17 8.92 0.75
CA ASN A 77 -14.18 8.65 -0.27
C ASN A 77 -15.53 8.54 0.42
N GLY A 78 -16.29 9.63 0.38
CA GLY A 78 -17.58 9.72 1.04
C GLY A 78 -18.61 8.75 0.50
N GLU A 79 -18.61 8.46 -0.80
CA GLU A 79 -19.53 7.52 -1.42
C GLU A 79 -19.33 6.09 -0.93
N GLN A 80 -18.07 5.70 -0.73
CA GLN A 80 -17.71 4.38 -0.23
C GLN A 80 -17.59 4.33 1.29
N ASN A 81 -17.78 5.46 1.96
CA ASN A 81 -17.56 5.58 3.41
C ASN A 81 -16.18 5.02 3.81
N LYS A 82 -15.15 5.47 3.10
CA LYS A 82 -13.79 4.94 3.22
C LYS A 82 -12.80 6.06 3.48
N LYS A 83 -11.90 5.84 4.43
CA LYS A 83 -10.75 6.69 4.67
C LYS A 83 -9.48 5.90 4.41
N GLU A 84 -8.49 6.56 3.80
CA GLU A 84 -7.19 5.95 3.55
C GLU A 84 -6.10 6.84 4.14
N TYR A 85 -5.20 6.21 4.86
CA TYR A 85 -4.06 6.88 5.49
C TYR A 85 -2.78 6.33 4.94
N PHE A 86 -1.84 7.21 4.62
CA PHE A 86 -0.55 6.85 4.02
C PHE A 86 0.57 7.33 4.94
N PHE A 87 1.29 6.38 5.52
CA PHE A 87 2.33 6.66 6.50
C PHE A 87 3.71 6.46 5.90
N LEU A 88 4.60 7.45 6.12
CA LEU A 88 6.01 7.27 5.84
C LEU A 88 6.59 6.30 6.87
N CYS A 89 7.24 5.26 6.38
CA CYS A 89 7.80 4.22 7.20
C CYS A 89 9.29 4.09 6.97
N LYS A 90 9.99 3.61 8.00
CA LYS A 90 11.42 3.31 7.93
C LYS A 90 11.59 1.79 7.98
N TYR A 91 12.34 1.24 7.02
CA TYR A 91 12.71 -0.17 7.02
C TYR A 91 13.60 -0.47 8.22
N VAL A 92 13.29 -1.54 8.94
CA VAL A 92 14.06 -1.97 10.13
C VAL A 92 14.73 -3.32 9.92
N ALA A 93 13.99 -4.33 9.48
CA ALA A 93 14.48 -5.70 9.38
C ALA A 93 13.61 -6.54 8.46
N GLY A 94 14.07 -7.74 8.14
CA GLY A 94 13.34 -8.71 7.36
C GLY A 94 13.74 -8.73 5.89
N GLU A 95 13.43 -9.84 5.21
CA GLU A 95 13.72 -10.00 3.80
C GLU A 95 12.51 -9.61 2.96
N PHE A 96 12.69 -8.62 2.10
CA PHE A 96 11.64 -8.14 1.22
C PHE A 96 11.19 -9.25 0.26
N GLY A 97 9.87 -9.40 0.14
CA GLY A 97 9.29 -10.41 -0.74
C GLY A 97 8.94 -11.73 -0.03
N THR A 98 8.98 -11.76 1.30
CA THR A 98 8.66 -12.96 2.09
C THR A 98 7.34 -12.85 2.83
N GLY A 99 6.39 -12.07 2.30
CA GLY A 99 5.07 -11.91 2.91
C GLY A 99 4.28 -13.21 3.00
N THR A 100 3.47 -13.32 4.04
CA THR A 100 2.68 -14.51 4.35
C THR A 100 1.17 -14.24 4.42
N GLY A 101 0.75 -13.08 3.92
CA GLY A 101 -0.66 -12.71 3.93
C GLY A 101 -1.54 -13.61 3.08
N PRO A 102 -2.88 -13.54 3.27
CA PRO A 102 -3.84 -14.37 2.52
C PRO A 102 -3.73 -14.22 1.00
N GLU A 103 -3.29 -13.07 0.52
CA GLU A 103 -3.10 -12.79 -0.92
C GLU A 103 -2.08 -13.72 -1.57
N PHE A 104 -1.19 -14.34 -0.79
CA PHE A 104 -0.17 -15.26 -1.28
C PHE A 104 -0.55 -16.74 -1.07
N SER A 105 -1.77 -17.02 -0.62
CA SER A 105 -2.20 -18.38 -0.29
C SER A 105 -2.37 -19.29 -1.48
N GLY A 106 -2.59 -18.72 -2.68
CA GLY A 106 -2.89 -19.50 -3.87
C GLY A 106 -4.30 -20.10 -3.89
N ASP A 107 -5.17 -19.71 -2.95
CA ASP A 107 -6.54 -20.18 -2.87
C ASP A 107 -7.32 -19.77 -4.12
N PRO A 108 -7.96 -20.71 -4.84
CA PRO A 108 -8.72 -20.40 -6.06
C PRO A 108 -9.82 -19.35 -5.86
N LYS A 109 -10.37 -19.19 -4.67
CA LYS A 109 -11.40 -18.18 -4.40
C LYS A 109 -10.89 -16.74 -4.58
N TYR A 110 -9.56 -16.54 -4.56
CA TYR A 110 -8.94 -15.22 -4.77
C TYR A 110 -8.39 -15.04 -6.20
N ALA A 111 -8.59 -16.00 -7.08
CA ALA A 111 -8.04 -15.94 -8.44
C ALA A 111 -8.42 -14.68 -9.20
N HIS A 112 -9.63 -14.16 -8.97
CA HIS A 112 -10.13 -12.93 -9.60
C HIS A 112 -9.33 -11.68 -9.21
N ARG A 113 -8.59 -11.73 -8.12
CA ARG A 113 -7.76 -10.62 -7.62
C ARG A 113 -6.44 -10.51 -8.36
N GLY A 114 -6.11 -11.48 -9.22
CA GLY A 114 -4.83 -11.52 -9.93
C GLY A 114 -3.66 -11.83 -9.01
N LYS A 115 -2.49 -11.39 -9.43
CA LYS A 115 -1.23 -11.62 -8.70
C LYS A 115 -0.86 -10.40 -7.86
N TYR A 116 -0.20 -10.66 -6.74
CA TYR A 116 0.38 -9.67 -5.85
C TYR A 116 1.89 -9.84 -5.93
N MET A 117 2.59 -8.87 -6.52
CA MET A 117 4.03 -8.97 -6.76
C MET A 117 4.76 -7.82 -6.07
N PRO A 118 5.43 -8.06 -4.93
CA PRO A 118 6.23 -7.02 -4.28
C PRO A 118 7.38 -6.60 -5.19
N GLU A 119 7.53 -5.28 -5.40
CA GLU A 119 8.59 -4.74 -6.25
C GLU A 119 9.13 -3.44 -5.67
N ILE A 120 10.42 -3.20 -5.90
CA ILE A 120 11.05 -1.93 -5.55
C ILE A 120 11.24 -1.13 -6.84
N ILE A 121 10.68 0.07 -6.87
CA ILE A 121 10.74 0.95 -8.02
C ILE A 121 11.65 2.14 -7.69
N SER A 122 12.60 2.45 -8.57
CA SER A 122 13.51 3.55 -8.35
C SER A 122 12.79 4.89 -8.30
N ARG A 123 13.40 5.87 -7.65
CA ARG A 123 12.82 7.21 -7.53
C ARG A 123 12.50 7.81 -8.90
N GLU A 124 13.37 7.60 -9.87
CA GLU A 124 13.20 8.11 -11.24
C GLU A 124 12.05 7.44 -11.98
N ASP A 125 11.78 6.19 -11.66
CA ASP A 125 10.77 5.41 -12.37
C ASP A 125 9.36 5.49 -11.78
N VAL A 126 9.20 6.04 -10.58
CA VAL A 126 7.89 6.14 -9.92
C VAL A 126 6.88 6.90 -10.79
N GLU A 127 7.30 7.96 -11.46
CA GLU A 127 6.39 8.72 -12.33
C GLU A 127 6.03 8.01 -13.62
N LYS A 128 6.73 6.93 -13.96
CA LYS A 128 6.51 6.15 -15.18
C LYS A 128 5.55 4.99 -15.00
N ILE A 129 5.24 4.63 -13.75
CA ILE A 129 4.35 3.50 -13.46
C ILE A 129 2.92 3.98 -13.23
N THR A 130 1.97 3.07 -13.40
CA THR A 130 0.58 3.31 -13.05
C THR A 130 0.40 3.04 -11.57
N LEU A 131 0.57 4.06 -10.75
CA LEU A 131 0.45 3.98 -9.29
C LEU A 131 -0.89 4.56 -8.85
N LEU A 132 -1.66 3.75 -8.15
CA LEU A 132 -2.97 4.14 -7.64
C LEU A 132 -2.91 4.38 -6.11
N PRO A 133 -3.72 5.28 -5.59
CA PRO A 133 -4.63 6.19 -6.30
C PRO A 133 -3.86 7.36 -6.95
N PHE A 134 -4.34 7.79 -8.09
CA PHE A 134 -3.64 8.84 -8.86
C PHE A 134 -3.43 10.14 -8.09
N GLU A 135 -4.41 10.54 -7.28
CA GLU A 135 -4.30 11.75 -6.45
C GLU A 135 -3.11 11.68 -5.50
N ILE A 136 -2.90 10.54 -4.87
CA ILE A 136 -1.78 10.32 -3.96
C ILE A 136 -0.47 10.20 -4.74
N ARG A 137 -0.49 9.51 -5.88
CA ARG A 137 0.67 9.41 -6.74
C ARG A 137 1.20 10.80 -7.10
N ASP A 138 0.32 11.72 -7.48
CA ASP A 138 0.73 13.06 -7.90
C ASP A 138 1.40 13.82 -6.75
N LYS A 139 0.85 13.74 -5.55
CA LYS A 139 1.44 14.33 -4.35
C LYS A 139 2.79 13.70 -4.02
N PHE A 140 2.87 12.38 -4.13
CA PHE A 140 4.07 11.62 -3.83
C PHE A 140 5.21 11.96 -4.80
N VAL A 141 4.93 12.00 -6.10
CA VAL A 141 5.91 12.37 -7.11
C VAL A 141 6.42 13.78 -6.87
N ASP A 142 5.51 14.72 -6.56
CA ASP A 142 5.90 16.10 -6.26
C ASP A 142 6.80 16.17 -5.02
N ASP A 143 6.46 15.43 -3.96
CA ASP A 143 7.26 15.40 -2.74
C ASP A 143 8.66 14.83 -3.00
N ILE A 144 8.79 13.82 -3.85
CA ILE A 144 10.10 13.30 -4.25
C ILE A 144 10.90 14.38 -4.99
N LYS A 145 10.28 15.05 -5.96
CA LYS A 145 10.94 16.08 -6.78
C LYS A 145 11.38 17.28 -5.93
N GLN A 146 10.61 17.62 -4.90
CA GLN A 146 10.93 18.74 -4.01
C GLN A 146 11.88 18.33 -2.87
N GLY A 147 12.27 17.07 -2.80
CA GLY A 147 13.17 16.58 -1.75
C GLY A 147 12.54 16.48 -0.37
N ARG A 148 11.20 16.39 -0.29
CA ARG A 148 10.51 16.25 1.01
C ARG A 148 10.52 14.82 1.53
N ILE A 149 10.73 13.88 0.63
CA ILE A 149 10.90 12.45 0.98
C ILE A 149 11.92 11.79 0.07
#